data_9be94f3b3d54b9aeca6473ed0f7e8afa
#
_entry.id   9be94f3b3d54b9aeca6473ed0f7e8afa
#
_cell.length_a   1.000
_cell.length_b   1.000
_cell.length_c   1.000
_cell.angle_alpha   90.00
_cell.angle_beta   90.00
_cell.angle_gamma   90.00
#
_symmetry.space_group_name_H-M   'P 1'
#
loop_
_entity.id
_entity.type
_entity.pdbx_description
1 polymer ?
#
loop_
_entity_poly.entity_id
_entity_poly.type
_entity_poly.pdbx_seq_one_letter_code
_entity_poly.pdbx_strand_id
1 'polypeptide(L)'
;MPKISLIVPVYNGEKVLARCIDSILSQDYTDYEALLVDDGSKDASWIIMQNYAKEHPQIRVFHKENGGVSSTRNYALDRAEGEYIRFMDVDDYLPMDSLKLMMREMEKDPVDLVVADFYREVEGSFTKHGSFKESGKNTLKEYADEMLKTPADLYFGALWNKLYRREIIEEYHLRMKEDVSYAEDMIFNLDYLKHVKDIYVLRSPVYYYVYTKGSLVSQNMDIAHTVKMKTTVLKYYEDFYRTVFSEEEYNDRFLLIYAFLIAVSTDFLSIPGISKKVKDENNLEVAHTGTTATFHYYSLQLLDRYLTPVAQKYNLDQNDIRVLYGLSVTGRCCSPKEISSFTGVANANVLVSLAKLVSTGYVKMENYNPFESLSNIYRFNAPDMIDDFKAVEKDYRNTALKGMSEDEIKVYLAMREKVYQNLKEVADKGI
;
A
#
# COMPACT_ATOMS: atom_id res chain seq x y z
N MET A 1 36.61 -6.44 -0.24
CA MET A 1 35.23 -6.91 0.09
C MET A 1 34.30 -6.08 -0.74
N PRO A 2 33.23 -6.68 -1.32
CA PRO A 2 32.29 -5.94 -2.11
C PRO A 2 31.54 -4.91 -1.25
N LYS A 3 31.04 -3.85 -1.88
CA LYS A 3 30.20 -2.85 -1.19
C LYS A 3 28.77 -3.37 -0.98
N ILE A 4 28.19 -4.04 -1.97
CA ILE A 4 26.82 -4.55 -1.92
C ILE A 4 26.81 -6.06 -2.07
N SER A 5 26.03 -6.74 -1.23
CA SER A 5 25.58 -8.11 -1.46
C SER A 5 24.12 -8.09 -1.93
N LEU A 6 23.88 -8.48 -3.20
CA LEU A 6 22.55 -8.75 -3.70
C LEU A 6 22.15 -10.18 -3.35
N ILE A 7 21.01 -10.35 -2.70
CA ILE A 7 20.48 -11.65 -2.28
C ILE A 7 19.30 -12.02 -3.16
N VAL A 8 19.41 -13.13 -3.89
CA VAL A 8 18.39 -13.61 -4.82
C VAL A 8 17.99 -15.04 -4.46
N PRO A 9 16.85 -15.26 -3.77
CA PRO A 9 16.32 -16.60 -3.57
C PRO A 9 15.76 -17.13 -4.89
N VAL A 10 16.03 -18.40 -5.21
CA VAL A 10 15.61 -19.05 -6.46
C VAL A 10 14.89 -20.36 -6.14
N TYR A 11 13.67 -20.50 -6.66
CA TYR A 11 12.93 -21.75 -6.63
C TYR A 11 12.09 -21.92 -7.89
N ASN A 12 12.41 -22.91 -8.73
CA ASN A 12 11.75 -23.19 -10.01
C ASN A 12 11.62 -21.93 -10.91
N GLY A 13 12.72 -21.20 -11.08
CA GLY A 13 12.79 -19.91 -11.78
C GLY A 13 13.30 -19.98 -13.22
N GLU A 14 13.46 -21.16 -13.84
CA GLU A 14 14.16 -21.35 -15.13
C GLU A 14 13.74 -20.36 -16.23
N LYS A 15 12.47 -19.93 -16.23
CA LYS A 15 11.91 -19.05 -17.28
C LYS A 15 12.27 -17.58 -17.13
N VAL A 16 12.57 -17.15 -15.90
CA VAL A 16 12.77 -15.72 -15.54
C VAL A 16 14.18 -15.43 -15.08
N LEU A 17 14.90 -16.44 -14.61
CA LEU A 17 16.22 -16.35 -13.98
C LEU A 17 17.27 -15.67 -14.87
N ALA A 18 17.31 -15.94 -16.17
CA ALA A 18 18.26 -15.30 -17.07
C ALA A 18 18.05 -13.78 -17.11
N ARG A 19 16.80 -13.32 -17.26
CA ARG A 19 16.47 -11.88 -17.24
C ARG A 19 16.89 -11.22 -15.91
N CYS A 20 16.66 -11.89 -14.79
CA CYS A 20 17.05 -11.44 -13.48
C CYS A 20 18.58 -11.24 -13.41
N ILE A 21 19.36 -12.28 -13.74
CA ILE A 21 20.82 -12.24 -13.67
C ILE A 21 21.40 -11.23 -14.68
N ASP A 22 20.90 -11.17 -15.89
CA ASP A 22 21.35 -10.21 -16.92
C ASP A 22 21.13 -8.77 -16.45
N SER A 23 20.04 -8.49 -15.73
CA SER A 23 19.78 -7.17 -15.14
C SER A 23 20.78 -6.80 -14.04
N ILE A 24 21.23 -7.79 -13.27
CA ILE A 24 22.29 -7.62 -12.26
C ILE A 24 23.65 -7.35 -12.95
N LEU A 25 23.97 -8.11 -13.98
CA LEU A 25 25.22 -7.99 -14.72
C LEU A 25 25.32 -6.68 -15.52
N SER A 26 24.19 -6.12 -15.90
CA SER A 26 24.13 -4.84 -16.64
C SER A 26 24.25 -3.59 -15.77
N GLN A 27 24.44 -3.75 -14.44
CA GLN A 27 24.56 -2.60 -13.54
C GLN A 27 25.82 -1.77 -13.85
N ASP A 28 25.67 -0.44 -13.85
CA ASP A 28 26.78 0.52 -14.04
C ASP A 28 27.59 0.78 -12.74
N TYR A 29 27.24 0.11 -11.65
CA TYR A 29 27.98 0.03 -10.39
C TYR A 29 28.55 -1.38 -10.23
N THR A 30 29.86 -1.54 -10.11
CA THR A 30 30.55 -2.83 -10.24
C THR A 30 31.08 -3.42 -8.92
N ASP A 31 31.05 -2.66 -7.83
CA ASP A 31 31.54 -3.12 -6.51
C ASP A 31 30.46 -3.86 -5.74
N TYR A 32 30.04 -5.01 -6.26
CA TYR A 32 29.02 -5.87 -5.68
C TYR A 32 29.35 -7.36 -5.86
N GLU A 33 28.72 -8.18 -5.05
CA GLU A 33 28.50 -9.60 -5.26
C GLU A 33 27.01 -9.91 -5.36
N ALA A 34 26.65 -10.96 -6.08
CA ALA A 34 25.27 -11.47 -6.11
C ALA A 34 25.24 -12.91 -5.60
N LEU A 35 24.53 -13.15 -4.51
CA LEU A 35 24.32 -14.45 -3.91
C LEU A 35 22.99 -15.02 -4.40
N LEU A 36 23.06 -15.95 -5.34
CA LEU A 36 21.90 -16.67 -5.82
C LEU A 36 21.80 -17.98 -5.04
N VAL A 37 20.71 -18.20 -4.34
CA VAL A 37 20.52 -19.40 -3.53
C VAL A 37 19.35 -20.20 -4.06
N ASP A 38 19.63 -21.38 -4.60
CA ASP A 38 18.64 -22.34 -5.08
C ASP A 38 18.04 -23.10 -3.89
N ASP A 39 16.76 -22.97 -3.70
CA ASP A 39 15.97 -23.60 -2.64
C ASP A 39 15.43 -24.98 -3.06
N GLY A 40 16.28 -25.82 -3.65
CA GLY A 40 15.93 -27.17 -4.05
C GLY A 40 15.02 -27.21 -5.30
N SER A 41 15.31 -26.39 -6.30
CA SER A 41 14.58 -26.37 -7.58
C SER A 41 14.59 -27.74 -8.28
N LYS A 42 13.49 -28.03 -8.97
CA LYS A 42 13.30 -29.27 -9.74
C LYS A 42 13.39 -29.04 -11.24
N ASP A 43 13.54 -27.79 -11.68
CA ASP A 43 13.71 -27.36 -13.07
C ASP A 43 15.20 -27.08 -13.39
N ALA A 44 15.48 -26.40 -14.49
CA ALA A 44 16.83 -26.09 -14.93
C ALA A 44 17.51 -24.94 -14.16
N SER A 45 16.87 -24.34 -13.14
CA SER A 45 17.37 -23.17 -12.42
C SER A 45 18.80 -23.34 -11.93
N TRP A 46 19.10 -24.47 -11.25
CA TRP A 46 20.45 -24.74 -10.72
C TRP A 46 21.54 -24.78 -11.81
N ILE A 47 21.23 -25.41 -12.96
CA ILE A 47 22.17 -25.49 -14.07
C ILE A 47 22.42 -24.10 -14.68
N ILE A 48 21.38 -23.28 -14.81
CA ILE A 48 21.49 -21.91 -15.30
C ILE A 48 22.42 -21.10 -14.37
N MET A 49 22.16 -21.13 -13.06
CA MET A 49 22.97 -20.43 -12.07
C MET A 49 24.45 -20.82 -12.14
N GLN A 50 24.73 -22.13 -12.22
CA GLN A 50 26.11 -22.62 -12.32
C GLN A 50 26.82 -22.11 -13.58
N ASN A 51 26.12 -21.99 -14.70
CA ASN A 51 26.69 -21.50 -15.97
C ASN A 51 27.06 -20.01 -15.84
N TYR A 52 26.19 -19.17 -15.29
CA TYR A 52 26.50 -17.76 -15.03
C TYR A 52 27.68 -17.59 -14.07
N ALA A 53 27.73 -18.36 -12.98
CA ALA A 53 28.82 -18.28 -12.00
C ALA A 53 30.19 -18.66 -12.57
N LYS A 54 30.28 -19.52 -13.61
CA LYS A 54 31.53 -19.86 -14.29
C LYS A 54 32.13 -18.69 -15.09
N GLU A 55 31.26 -17.84 -15.63
CA GLU A 55 31.66 -16.73 -16.51
C GLU A 55 31.78 -15.41 -15.74
N HIS A 56 31.10 -15.28 -14.60
CA HIS A 56 30.98 -14.04 -13.84
C HIS A 56 31.38 -14.24 -12.37
N PRO A 57 32.60 -13.90 -11.97
CA PRO A 57 33.13 -14.17 -10.61
C PRO A 57 32.36 -13.42 -9.50
N GLN A 58 31.64 -12.34 -9.81
CA GLN A 58 30.78 -11.64 -8.86
C GLN A 58 29.47 -12.38 -8.55
N ILE A 59 29.13 -13.43 -9.34
CA ILE A 59 27.98 -14.30 -9.10
C ILE A 59 28.41 -15.49 -8.25
N ARG A 60 27.87 -15.59 -7.04
CA ARG A 60 28.08 -16.70 -6.11
C ARG A 60 26.80 -17.52 -6.03
N VAL A 61 26.88 -18.82 -6.25
CA VAL A 61 25.72 -19.70 -6.29
C VAL A 61 25.78 -20.75 -5.20
N PHE A 62 24.66 -21.00 -4.59
CA PHE A 62 24.51 -21.98 -3.51
C PHE A 62 23.25 -22.82 -3.77
N HIS A 63 23.28 -24.08 -3.32
CA HIS A 63 22.15 -24.98 -3.38
C HIS A 63 21.86 -25.51 -1.97
N LYS A 64 20.58 -25.57 -1.60
CA LYS A 64 20.11 -26.15 -0.33
C LYS A 64 18.84 -26.96 -0.54
N GLU A 65 18.51 -27.81 0.43
CA GLU A 65 17.18 -28.41 0.47
C GLU A 65 16.09 -27.34 0.64
N ASN A 66 14.91 -27.58 0.05
CA ASN A 66 13.80 -26.63 0.09
C ASN A 66 13.39 -26.34 1.54
N GLY A 67 13.45 -25.09 1.93
CA GLY A 67 13.06 -24.59 3.25
C GLY A 67 12.25 -23.30 3.20
N GLY A 68 11.88 -22.86 1.99
CA GLY A 68 11.11 -21.64 1.76
C GLY A 68 11.97 -20.37 1.66
N VAL A 69 11.33 -19.28 1.23
CA VAL A 69 12.00 -18.01 0.89
C VAL A 69 12.74 -17.39 2.08
N SER A 70 12.15 -17.41 3.29
CA SER A 70 12.79 -16.88 4.50
C SER A 70 14.09 -17.62 4.84
N SER A 71 14.06 -18.96 4.85
CA SER A 71 15.24 -19.80 5.06
C SER A 71 16.31 -19.55 4.02
N THR A 72 15.92 -19.35 2.77
CA THR A 72 16.81 -19.11 1.64
C THR A 72 17.48 -17.74 1.72
N ARG A 73 16.74 -16.71 2.09
CA ARG A 73 17.31 -15.36 2.33
C ARG A 73 18.22 -15.34 3.55
N ASN A 74 17.86 -16.03 4.65
CA ASN A 74 18.72 -16.18 5.83
C ASN A 74 20.04 -16.90 5.48
N TYR A 75 19.96 -17.97 4.69
CA TYR A 75 21.14 -18.70 4.22
C TYR A 75 22.11 -17.80 3.44
N ALA A 76 21.58 -16.88 2.62
CA ALA A 76 22.37 -15.91 1.89
C ALA A 76 22.93 -14.81 2.81
N LEU A 77 22.15 -14.31 3.77
CA LEU A 77 22.60 -13.31 4.77
C LEU A 77 23.82 -13.82 5.53
N ASP A 78 23.86 -15.09 5.96
CA ASP A 78 24.97 -15.70 6.66
C ASP A 78 26.27 -15.77 5.82
N ARG A 79 26.19 -15.55 4.50
CA ARG A 79 27.30 -15.64 3.53
C ARG A 79 27.63 -14.33 2.83
N ALA A 80 26.83 -13.30 3.11
CA ALA A 80 27.01 -11.98 2.55
C ALA A 80 28.27 -11.30 3.09
N GLU A 81 29.12 -10.77 2.20
CA GLU A 81 30.36 -10.10 2.54
C GLU A 81 30.30 -8.58 2.36
N GLY A 82 29.29 -8.09 1.66
CA GLY A 82 29.07 -6.68 1.37
C GLY A 82 28.81 -5.84 2.62
N GLU A 83 29.17 -4.57 2.55
CA GLU A 83 28.86 -3.58 3.59
C GLU A 83 27.36 -3.31 3.66
N TYR A 84 26.68 -3.43 2.51
CA TYR A 84 25.24 -3.21 2.36
C TYR A 84 24.57 -4.45 1.79
N ILE A 85 23.31 -4.68 2.21
CA ILE A 85 22.47 -5.78 1.72
C ILE A 85 21.36 -5.22 0.84
N ARG A 86 21.14 -5.87 -0.28
CA ARG A 86 19.98 -5.66 -1.14
C ARG A 86 19.31 -6.99 -1.47
N PHE A 87 18.01 -7.06 -1.28
CA PHE A 87 17.22 -8.21 -1.69
C PHE A 87 16.65 -8.01 -3.09
N MET A 88 16.42 -9.10 -3.80
CA MET A 88 15.79 -9.09 -5.11
C MET A 88 15.08 -10.43 -5.32
N ASP A 89 13.90 -10.40 -5.90
CA ASP A 89 13.15 -11.61 -6.25
C ASP A 89 13.50 -12.06 -7.68
N VAL A 90 13.49 -13.38 -7.91
CA VAL A 90 13.98 -13.98 -9.17
C VAL A 90 13.12 -13.65 -10.38
N ASP A 91 11.84 -13.33 -10.17
CA ASP A 91 10.88 -12.98 -11.24
C ASP A 91 10.92 -11.51 -11.66
N ASP A 92 11.74 -10.71 -10.98
CA ASP A 92 11.90 -9.28 -11.19
C ASP A 92 13.23 -8.91 -11.90
N TYR A 93 13.46 -7.62 -12.16
CA TYR A 93 14.70 -7.12 -12.74
C TYR A 93 15.01 -5.67 -12.35
N LEU A 94 16.27 -5.26 -12.56
CA LEU A 94 16.78 -3.94 -12.15
C LEU A 94 16.95 -2.99 -13.34
N PRO A 95 16.67 -1.67 -13.19
CA PRO A 95 17.24 -0.64 -14.07
C PRO A 95 18.78 -0.65 -14.00
N MET A 96 19.45 -0.29 -15.09
CA MET A 96 20.90 -0.34 -15.21
C MET A 96 21.65 0.54 -14.17
N ASP A 97 21.06 1.63 -13.75
CA ASP A 97 21.61 2.59 -12.77
C ASP A 97 21.15 2.35 -11.32
N SER A 98 20.44 1.26 -11.07
CA SER A 98 19.77 0.97 -9.81
C SER A 98 20.72 0.95 -8.60
N LEU A 99 21.81 0.20 -8.66
CA LEU A 99 22.79 0.10 -7.57
C LEU A 99 23.50 1.44 -7.35
N LYS A 100 23.90 2.09 -8.43
CA LYS A 100 24.59 3.39 -8.39
C LYS A 100 23.76 4.48 -7.74
N LEU A 101 22.47 4.57 -8.09
CA LEU A 101 21.56 5.57 -7.51
C LEU A 101 21.42 5.39 -6.00
N MET A 102 21.26 4.17 -5.52
CA MET A 102 21.13 3.89 -4.08
C MET A 102 22.44 4.11 -3.33
N MET A 103 23.56 3.64 -3.88
CA MET A 103 24.89 3.83 -3.27
C MET A 103 25.30 5.28 -3.19
N ARG A 104 25.02 6.08 -4.22
CA ARG A 104 25.29 7.52 -4.22
C ARG A 104 24.69 8.22 -2.99
N GLU A 105 23.45 7.89 -2.63
CA GLU A 105 22.80 8.52 -1.48
C GLU A 105 23.37 7.97 -0.14
N MET A 106 23.72 6.68 -0.11
CA MET A 106 24.35 6.05 1.04
C MET A 106 25.74 6.65 1.35
N GLU A 107 26.53 6.97 0.31
CA GLU A 107 27.89 7.51 0.44
C GLU A 107 27.92 9.03 0.69
N LYS A 108 26.95 9.76 0.12
CA LYS A 108 26.88 11.21 0.24
C LYS A 108 26.52 11.69 1.64
N ASP A 109 25.58 11.04 2.28
CA ASP A 109 25.11 11.33 3.63
C ASP A 109 24.82 9.99 4.31
N PRO A 110 25.75 9.47 5.11
CA PRO A 110 25.62 8.14 5.70
C PRO A 110 24.30 8.02 6.45
N VAL A 111 23.46 7.13 5.93
CA VAL A 111 22.16 6.78 6.52
C VAL A 111 22.11 5.28 6.81
N ASP A 112 21.18 4.85 7.59
CA ASP A 112 21.05 3.44 7.97
C ASP A 112 20.27 2.64 6.93
N LEU A 113 19.42 3.32 6.14
CA LEU A 113 18.57 2.73 5.13
C LEU A 113 18.35 3.69 3.97
N VAL A 114 18.46 3.21 2.74
CA VAL A 114 17.92 3.90 1.56
C VAL A 114 16.67 3.15 1.10
N VAL A 115 15.57 3.87 0.90
CA VAL A 115 14.31 3.35 0.37
C VAL A 115 13.98 4.09 -0.92
N ALA A 116 13.63 3.38 -1.99
CA ALA A 116 13.44 3.97 -3.30
C ALA A 116 12.06 3.66 -3.90
N ASP A 117 11.64 4.51 -4.85
CA ASP A 117 10.50 4.24 -5.71
C ASP A 117 10.78 3.03 -6.61
N PHE A 118 9.73 2.46 -7.19
CA PHE A 118 9.83 1.32 -8.11
C PHE A 118 8.80 1.42 -9.24
N TYR A 119 9.00 0.64 -10.29
CA TYR A 119 8.01 0.41 -11.32
C TYR A 119 7.25 -0.89 -11.04
N ARG A 120 5.94 -0.86 -11.17
CA ARG A 120 5.11 -2.05 -11.29
C ARG A 120 4.85 -2.33 -12.75
N GLU A 121 5.23 -3.52 -13.21
CA GLU A 121 4.96 -4.00 -14.56
C GLU A 121 3.77 -4.96 -14.56
N VAL A 122 2.78 -4.66 -15.38
CA VAL A 122 1.61 -5.52 -15.61
C VAL A 122 1.41 -5.63 -17.11
N GLU A 123 1.61 -6.82 -17.67
CA GLU A 123 1.42 -7.10 -19.12
C GLU A 123 2.15 -6.06 -20.01
N GLY A 124 3.40 -5.67 -19.65
CA GLY A 124 4.22 -4.69 -20.38
C GLY A 124 3.87 -3.23 -20.17
N SER A 125 2.92 -2.92 -19.27
CA SER A 125 2.60 -1.56 -18.86
C SER A 125 3.29 -1.24 -17.53
N PHE A 126 3.93 -0.06 -17.45
CA PHE A 126 4.69 0.38 -16.29
C PHE A 126 3.96 1.45 -15.53
N THR A 127 3.86 1.30 -14.21
CA THR A 127 3.34 2.32 -13.31
C THR A 127 4.37 2.59 -12.21
N LYS A 128 4.74 3.86 -12.03
CA LYS A 128 5.64 4.27 -10.96
C LYS A 128 4.92 4.27 -9.62
N HIS A 129 5.54 3.68 -8.59
CA HIS A 129 5.07 3.65 -7.21
C HIS A 129 6.08 4.29 -6.27
N GLY A 130 5.56 5.05 -5.28
CA GLY A 130 6.33 5.66 -4.22
C GLY A 130 5.39 6.40 -3.27
N SER A 131 5.71 6.44 -1.98
CA SER A 131 4.82 7.00 -0.93
C SER A 131 5.19 8.42 -0.51
N PHE A 132 6.41 8.86 -0.78
CA PHE A 132 6.87 10.20 -0.41
C PHE A 132 6.70 11.22 -1.55
N LYS A 133 6.58 12.50 -1.21
CA LYS A 133 6.47 13.59 -2.21
C LYS A 133 7.82 13.99 -2.80
N GLU A 134 8.87 13.98 -1.99
CA GLU A 134 10.23 14.44 -2.37
C GLU A 134 11.30 13.46 -1.92
N SER A 135 12.46 13.49 -2.60
CA SER A 135 13.66 12.78 -2.15
C SER A 135 14.30 13.53 -0.99
N GLY A 136 14.83 12.80 -0.02
CA GLY A 136 15.54 13.43 1.09
C GLY A 136 15.76 12.51 2.28
N LYS A 137 16.55 13.02 3.22
CA LYS A 137 16.78 12.38 4.50
C LYS A 137 15.59 12.60 5.43
N ASN A 138 15.14 11.53 6.05
CA ASN A 138 14.05 11.50 7.02
C ASN A 138 14.55 10.87 8.31
N THR A 139 14.07 11.37 9.43
CA THR A 139 14.18 10.67 10.70
C THR A 139 13.28 9.43 10.70
N LEU A 140 13.57 8.47 11.56
CA LEU A 140 12.71 7.31 11.75
C LEU A 140 11.26 7.70 12.07
N LYS A 141 11.07 8.77 12.84
CA LYS A 141 9.73 9.25 13.21
C LYS A 141 8.96 9.80 12.01
N GLU A 142 9.58 10.59 11.15
CA GLU A 142 8.96 11.10 9.92
C GLU A 142 8.59 9.95 8.97
N TYR A 143 9.47 8.96 8.86
CA TYR A 143 9.20 7.76 8.07
C TYR A 143 8.03 6.94 8.63
N ALA A 144 7.98 6.76 9.95
CA ALA A 144 6.89 6.07 10.64
C ALA A 144 5.55 6.79 10.53
N ASP A 145 5.54 8.12 10.61
CA ASP A 145 4.34 8.94 10.37
C ASP A 145 3.84 8.81 8.92
N GLU A 146 4.75 8.66 7.94
CA GLU A 146 4.34 8.41 6.54
C GLU A 146 3.75 7.00 6.36
N MET A 147 4.35 5.98 7.00
CA MET A 147 3.81 4.60 7.00
C MET A 147 2.38 4.54 7.54
N LEU A 148 2.02 5.36 8.54
CA LEU A 148 0.68 5.38 9.12
C LEU A 148 -0.39 5.89 8.14
N LYS A 149 -0.03 6.68 7.14
CA LYS A 149 -0.97 7.18 6.14
C LYS A 149 -1.47 6.08 5.21
N THR A 150 -0.61 5.10 4.92
CA THR A 150 -0.90 3.97 4.02
C THR A 150 -0.34 2.66 4.61
N PRO A 151 -0.92 2.16 5.72
CA PRO A 151 -0.31 1.12 6.56
C PRO A 151 -0.14 -0.25 5.90
N ALA A 152 -0.74 -0.48 4.73
CA ALA A 152 -0.62 -1.73 3.97
C ALA A 152 0.04 -1.52 2.59
N ASP A 153 0.74 -0.40 2.40
CA ASP A 153 1.41 -0.11 1.14
C ASP A 153 2.64 -1.03 0.95
N LEU A 154 2.72 -1.67 -0.21
CA LEU A 154 3.84 -2.52 -0.62
C LEU A 154 5.19 -1.79 -0.55
N TYR A 155 5.20 -0.46 -0.76
CA TYR A 155 6.39 0.37 -0.66
C TYR A 155 7.13 0.20 0.68
N PHE A 156 6.40 0.12 1.79
CA PHE A 156 6.97 -0.05 3.13
C PHE A 156 7.30 -1.51 3.44
N GLY A 157 6.49 -2.45 2.92
CA GLY A 157 6.63 -3.88 3.19
C GLY A 157 7.71 -4.59 2.38
N ALA A 158 7.92 -4.18 1.14
CA ALA A 158 8.88 -4.84 0.25
C ALA A 158 10.33 -4.74 0.74
N LEU A 159 11.13 -5.77 0.48
CA LEU A 159 12.56 -5.78 0.76
C LEU A 159 13.37 -5.17 -0.38
N TRP A 160 12.96 -5.43 -1.61
CA TRP A 160 13.73 -5.21 -2.83
C TRP A 160 13.86 -3.74 -3.26
N ASN A 161 13.06 -2.83 -2.71
CA ASN A 161 13.19 -1.39 -2.93
C ASN A 161 14.10 -0.69 -1.90
N LYS A 162 14.84 -1.46 -1.12
CA LYS A 162 15.66 -0.99 0.00
C LYS A 162 17.12 -1.41 -0.13
N LEU A 163 18.00 -0.58 0.42
CA LEU A 163 19.43 -0.88 0.63
C LEU A 163 19.73 -0.75 2.13
N TYR A 164 20.09 -1.86 2.75
CA TYR A 164 20.26 -2.00 4.19
C TYR A 164 21.73 -1.96 4.59
N ARG A 165 22.05 -1.35 5.69
CA ARG A 165 23.38 -1.45 6.31
C ARG A 165 23.52 -2.82 6.97
N ARG A 166 24.45 -3.66 6.48
CA ARG A 166 24.66 -5.02 6.99
C ARG A 166 25.08 -5.05 8.46
N GLU A 167 25.87 -4.06 8.92
CA GLU A 167 26.27 -3.94 10.32
C GLU A 167 25.07 -4.01 11.27
N ILE A 168 23.97 -3.31 10.97
CA ILE A 168 22.73 -3.35 11.79
C ILE A 168 22.11 -4.75 11.78
N ILE A 169 22.07 -5.42 10.62
CA ILE A 169 21.52 -6.77 10.51
C ILE A 169 22.30 -7.75 11.39
N GLU A 170 23.64 -7.65 11.39
CA GLU A 170 24.52 -8.55 12.14
C GLU A 170 24.58 -8.21 13.64
N GLU A 171 24.65 -6.92 14.00
CA GLU A 171 24.68 -6.48 15.40
C GLU A 171 23.46 -6.93 16.18
N TYR A 172 22.28 -6.81 15.55
CA TYR A 172 21.01 -7.20 16.19
C TYR A 172 20.52 -8.59 15.80
N HIS A 173 21.33 -9.39 15.10
CA HIS A 173 21.03 -10.76 14.68
C HIS A 173 19.70 -10.88 13.93
N LEU A 174 19.40 -9.91 13.06
CA LEU A 174 18.14 -9.86 12.35
C LEU A 174 18.07 -10.95 11.27
N ARG A 175 17.05 -11.78 11.34
CA ARG A 175 16.79 -12.86 10.38
C ARG A 175 15.29 -12.92 10.10
N MET A 176 14.94 -13.35 8.89
CA MET A 176 13.55 -13.57 8.51
C MET A 176 12.95 -14.72 9.31
N LYS A 177 11.68 -14.59 9.70
CA LYS A 177 10.97 -15.60 10.46
C LYS A 177 10.57 -16.75 9.54
N GLU A 178 11.12 -17.95 9.78
CA GLU A 178 10.88 -19.14 8.94
C GLU A 178 9.52 -19.81 9.24
N ASP A 179 8.94 -19.53 10.40
CA ASP A 179 7.62 -19.99 10.83
C ASP A 179 6.46 -19.11 10.37
N VAL A 180 6.77 -18.01 9.65
CA VAL A 180 5.79 -17.09 9.09
C VAL A 180 5.75 -17.25 7.58
N SER A 181 4.60 -17.68 7.05
CA SER A 181 4.44 -17.97 5.61
C SER A 181 4.12 -16.73 4.77
N TYR A 182 3.73 -15.62 5.39
CA TYR A 182 3.32 -14.38 4.71
C TYR A 182 3.70 -13.17 5.55
N ALA A 183 4.04 -12.07 4.86
CA ALA A 183 4.47 -10.81 5.46
C ALA A 183 5.78 -10.91 6.27
N GLU A 184 6.58 -11.95 6.02
CA GLU A 184 7.94 -12.10 6.55
C GLU A 184 8.81 -10.88 6.21
N ASP A 185 8.61 -10.33 5.01
CA ASP A 185 9.27 -9.13 4.50
C ASP A 185 8.94 -7.91 5.36
N MET A 186 7.67 -7.69 5.66
CA MET A 186 7.23 -6.60 6.53
C MET A 186 7.78 -6.75 7.95
N ILE A 187 7.74 -7.96 8.50
CA ILE A 187 8.26 -8.24 9.84
C ILE A 187 9.76 -7.94 9.91
N PHE A 188 10.54 -8.40 8.92
CA PHE A 188 11.95 -8.09 8.83
C PHE A 188 12.21 -6.58 8.75
N ASN A 189 11.45 -5.86 7.94
CA ASN A 189 11.54 -4.40 7.84
C ASN A 189 11.24 -3.72 9.19
N LEU A 190 10.18 -4.13 9.89
CA LEU A 190 9.82 -3.55 11.19
C LEU A 190 10.91 -3.84 12.24
N ASP A 191 11.46 -5.06 12.27
CA ASP A 191 12.55 -5.39 13.17
C ASP A 191 13.82 -4.59 12.85
N TYR A 192 14.17 -4.40 11.57
CA TYR A 192 15.29 -3.56 11.16
C TYR A 192 15.08 -2.09 11.54
N LEU A 193 13.92 -1.54 11.27
CA LEU A 193 13.59 -0.14 11.53
C LEU A 193 13.70 0.25 13.02
N LYS A 194 13.54 -0.67 13.96
CA LYS A 194 13.75 -0.41 15.39
C LYS A 194 15.18 0.06 15.73
N HIS A 195 16.13 -0.20 14.84
CA HIS A 195 17.56 0.08 15.03
C HIS A 195 18.09 1.18 14.09
N VAL A 196 17.20 1.83 13.36
CA VAL A 196 17.49 2.88 12.37
C VAL A 196 17.27 4.26 12.97
N LYS A 197 18.14 5.20 12.62
CA LYS A 197 17.98 6.63 12.98
C LYS A 197 17.58 7.47 11.79
N ASP A 198 18.30 7.30 10.69
CA ASP A 198 18.20 8.11 9.50
C ASP A 198 17.90 7.24 8.28
N ILE A 199 16.91 7.66 7.50
CA ILE A 199 16.45 6.97 6.29
C ILE A 199 16.50 7.96 5.14
N TYR A 200 17.12 7.58 4.02
CA TYR A 200 17.03 8.37 2.80
C TYR A 200 15.96 7.81 1.89
N VAL A 201 15.04 8.67 1.50
CA VAL A 201 14.00 8.36 0.51
C VAL A 201 14.46 8.84 -0.85
N LEU A 202 14.51 7.94 -1.82
CA LEU A 202 14.92 8.19 -3.19
C LEU A 202 13.71 8.09 -4.14
N ARG A 203 13.28 9.22 -4.72
CA ARG A 203 12.14 9.29 -5.65
C ARG A 203 12.45 8.82 -7.07
N SER A 204 13.55 8.09 -7.26
CA SER A 204 13.91 7.43 -8.52
C SER A 204 13.55 5.96 -8.44
N PRO A 205 12.86 5.40 -9.45
CA PRO A 205 12.56 3.97 -9.48
C PRO A 205 13.84 3.17 -9.71
N VAL A 206 14.10 2.22 -8.83
CA VAL A 206 15.32 1.37 -8.84
C VAL A 206 15.01 -0.11 -9.05
N TYR A 207 13.77 -0.45 -9.33
CA TYR A 207 13.30 -1.83 -9.39
C TYR A 207 12.11 -1.96 -10.32
N TYR A 208 12.02 -3.07 -11.06
CA TYR A 208 10.85 -3.46 -11.84
C TYR A 208 10.18 -4.65 -11.16
N TYR A 209 9.10 -4.39 -10.44
CA TYR A 209 8.24 -5.41 -9.85
C TYR A 209 7.28 -5.95 -10.91
N VAL A 210 7.45 -7.22 -11.29
CA VAL A 210 6.69 -7.87 -12.36
C VAL A 210 5.51 -8.62 -11.79
N TYR A 211 4.30 -8.15 -12.09
CA TYR A 211 3.10 -8.87 -11.67
C TYR A 211 2.86 -10.09 -12.53
N THR A 212 3.02 -11.28 -11.95
CA THR A 212 2.78 -12.57 -12.61
C THR A 212 1.50 -13.21 -12.07
N LYS A 213 0.57 -13.58 -12.99
CA LYS A 213 -0.61 -14.36 -12.60
C LYS A 213 -0.18 -15.72 -12.05
N GLY A 214 -0.62 -16.06 -10.82
CA GLY A 214 -0.25 -17.31 -10.16
C GLY A 214 0.92 -17.20 -9.18
N SER A 215 1.46 -15.98 -8.95
CA SER A 215 2.40 -15.74 -7.85
C SER A 215 1.76 -16.10 -6.49
N LEU A 216 2.60 -16.35 -5.48
CA LEU A 216 2.13 -16.65 -4.10
C LEU A 216 1.14 -15.61 -3.60
N VAL A 217 1.33 -14.35 -3.98
CA VAL A 217 0.46 -13.20 -3.65
C VAL A 217 -0.92 -13.29 -4.33
N SER A 218 -1.01 -13.95 -5.49
CA SER A 218 -2.27 -14.08 -6.26
C SER A 218 -3.10 -15.33 -5.91
N GLN A 219 -2.59 -16.22 -5.07
CA GLN A 219 -3.33 -17.39 -4.63
C GLN A 219 -4.40 -16.96 -3.61
N ASN A 220 -5.63 -17.47 -3.80
CA ASN A 220 -6.78 -17.18 -2.92
C ASN A 220 -6.44 -17.49 -1.47
N MET A 221 -6.12 -16.45 -0.69
CA MET A 221 -5.95 -16.60 0.76
C MET A 221 -7.34 -16.76 1.39
N ASP A 222 -7.52 -17.78 2.21
CA ASP A 222 -8.68 -17.94 3.09
C ASP A 222 -8.76 -16.75 4.06
N ILE A 223 -9.97 -16.30 4.35
CA ILE A 223 -10.24 -15.19 5.27
C ILE A 223 -9.59 -15.43 6.65
N ALA A 224 -9.68 -16.67 7.16
CA ALA A 224 -9.09 -17.03 8.44
C ALA A 224 -7.56 -16.88 8.43
N HIS A 225 -6.91 -17.26 7.33
CA HIS A 225 -5.47 -17.11 7.14
C HIS A 225 -5.07 -15.63 7.07
N THR A 226 -5.83 -14.82 6.32
CA THR A 226 -5.61 -13.36 6.23
C THR A 226 -5.74 -12.68 7.59
N VAL A 227 -6.74 -13.03 8.39
CA VAL A 227 -6.93 -12.48 9.76
C VAL A 227 -5.76 -12.88 10.65
N LYS A 228 -5.34 -14.16 10.63
CA LYS A 228 -4.20 -14.64 11.42
C LYS A 228 -2.91 -13.91 11.02
N MET A 229 -2.64 -13.73 9.74
CA MET A 229 -1.50 -13.00 9.23
C MET A 229 -1.52 -11.55 9.74
N LYS A 230 -2.61 -10.84 9.54
CA LYS A 230 -2.74 -9.43 9.97
C LYS A 230 -2.61 -9.25 11.48
N THR A 231 -3.17 -10.15 12.28
CA THR A 231 -3.00 -10.11 13.74
C THR A 231 -1.58 -10.43 14.18
N THR A 232 -0.86 -11.28 13.46
CA THR A 232 0.56 -11.54 13.71
C THR A 232 1.39 -10.28 13.40
N VAL A 233 1.22 -9.70 12.22
CA VAL A 233 1.96 -8.50 11.79
C VAL A 233 1.63 -7.31 12.69
N LEU A 234 0.37 -7.16 13.14
CA LEU A 234 -0.02 -6.08 14.04
C LEU A 234 0.84 -6.01 15.30
N LYS A 235 1.20 -7.14 15.90
CA LYS A 235 2.07 -7.16 17.09
C LYS A 235 3.43 -6.54 16.81
N TYR A 236 4.00 -6.77 15.63
CA TYR A 236 5.26 -6.15 15.21
C TYR A 236 5.08 -4.65 14.92
N TYR A 237 3.94 -4.24 14.36
CA TYR A 237 3.59 -2.83 14.19
C TYR A 237 3.48 -2.11 15.54
N GLU A 238 2.73 -2.68 16.49
CA GLU A 238 2.59 -2.11 17.83
C GLU A 238 3.95 -1.94 18.51
N ASP A 239 4.77 -3.00 18.47
CA ASP A 239 6.10 -3.00 19.06
C ASP A 239 7.02 -1.96 18.40
N PHE A 240 7.01 -1.88 17.07
CA PHE A 240 7.73 -0.86 16.32
C PHE A 240 7.28 0.56 16.71
N TYR A 241 5.99 0.85 16.65
CA TYR A 241 5.49 2.20 16.92
C TYR A 241 5.67 2.63 18.38
N ARG A 242 5.64 1.70 19.33
CA ARG A 242 6.01 1.98 20.73
C ARG A 242 7.49 2.29 20.91
N THR A 243 8.34 1.80 20.02
CA THR A 243 9.77 2.17 20.02
C THR A 243 9.99 3.57 19.46
N VAL A 244 9.18 3.99 18.48
CA VAL A 244 9.34 5.26 17.76
C VAL A 244 8.66 6.43 18.47
N PHE A 245 7.49 6.21 19.04
CA PHE A 245 6.65 7.25 19.63
C PHE A 245 6.66 7.20 21.17
N SER A 246 6.52 8.34 21.80
CA SER A 246 6.19 8.41 23.23
C SER A 246 4.81 7.77 23.49
N GLU A 247 4.51 7.46 24.76
CA GLU A 247 3.20 6.87 25.12
C GLU A 247 2.02 7.78 24.73
N GLU A 248 2.15 9.09 24.88
CA GLU A 248 1.15 10.07 24.47
C GLU A 248 0.98 10.06 22.93
N GLU A 249 2.06 10.16 22.19
CA GLU A 249 2.05 10.15 20.73
C GLU A 249 1.52 8.81 20.15
N TYR A 250 1.82 7.69 20.82
CA TYR A 250 1.31 6.38 20.45
C TYR A 250 -0.21 6.32 20.63
N ASN A 251 -0.72 6.82 21.77
CA ASN A 251 -2.16 6.84 22.04
C ASN A 251 -2.92 7.72 21.06
N ASP A 252 -2.35 8.86 20.66
CA ASP A 252 -2.93 9.72 19.61
C ASP A 252 -3.01 9.03 18.25
N ARG A 253 -2.07 8.12 17.96
CA ARG A 253 -1.98 7.36 16.69
C ARG A 253 -2.58 5.97 16.75
N PHE A 254 -3.07 5.54 17.89
CA PHE A 254 -3.57 4.18 18.14
C PHE A 254 -4.53 3.69 17.05
N LEU A 255 -5.52 4.50 16.68
CA LEU A 255 -6.49 4.13 15.65
C LEU A 255 -5.85 3.95 14.26
N LEU A 256 -4.83 4.75 13.94
CA LEU A 256 -4.09 4.63 12.67
C LEU A 256 -3.25 3.35 12.64
N ILE A 257 -2.61 3.00 13.78
CA ILE A 257 -1.85 1.76 13.91
C ILE A 257 -2.78 0.55 13.70
N TYR A 258 -3.95 0.57 14.32
CA TYR A 258 -4.95 -0.49 14.16
C TYR A 258 -5.67 -0.49 12.81
N ALA A 259 -5.63 0.63 12.07
CA ALA A 259 -6.15 0.69 10.72
C ALA A 259 -5.48 -0.33 9.77
N PHE A 260 -4.25 -0.75 10.07
CA PHE A 260 -3.57 -1.85 9.37
C PHE A 260 -4.41 -3.15 9.31
N LEU A 261 -5.15 -3.49 10.37
CA LEU A 261 -5.97 -4.71 10.40
C LEU A 261 -7.05 -4.73 9.31
N ILE A 262 -7.55 -3.55 8.98
CA ILE A 262 -8.65 -3.37 8.04
C ILE A 262 -8.18 -2.79 6.70
N ALA A 263 -6.97 -2.27 6.64
CA ALA A 263 -6.38 -1.81 5.38
C ALA A 263 -6.29 -2.99 4.41
N VAL A 264 -6.86 -2.81 3.25
CA VAL A 264 -6.72 -3.72 2.13
C VAL A 264 -5.54 -3.22 1.33
N SER A 265 -4.46 -3.99 1.27
CA SER A 265 -3.39 -3.70 0.32
C SER A 265 -3.98 -3.76 -1.08
N THR A 266 -3.85 -2.69 -1.84
CA THR A 266 -4.29 -2.64 -3.24
C THR A 266 -3.55 -3.68 -4.10
N ASP A 267 -2.42 -4.16 -3.63
CA ASP A 267 -1.61 -5.18 -4.30
C ASP A 267 -1.93 -6.61 -3.84
N PHE A 268 -2.39 -6.80 -2.60
CA PHE A 268 -2.77 -8.12 -2.05
C PHE A 268 -4.21 -8.54 -2.38
N LEU A 269 -5.09 -7.60 -2.72
CA LEU A 269 -6.50 -7.85 -3.02
C LEU A 269 -6.94 -7.14 -4.31
N SER A 270 -6.09 -7.04 -5.31
CA SER A 270 -6.60 -6.81 -6.65
C SER A 270 -7.38 -8.07 -7.06
N ILE A 271 -8.68 -8.05 -6.83
CA ILE A 271 -9.57 -9.09 -7.34
C ILE A 271 -9.35 -9.10 -8.85
N PRO A 272 -8.79 -10.21 -9.42
CA PRO A 272 -8.56 -10.26 -10.85
C PRO A 272 -9.89 -10.05 -11.58
N GLY A 273 -9.99 -9.00 -12.38
CA GLY A 273 -11.20 -8.66 -13.13
C GLY A 273 -11.86 -7.32 -12.77
N ILE A 274 -11.62 -6.73 -11.58
CA ILE A 274 -12.17 -5.40 -11.25
C ILE A 274 -11.23 -4.29 -11.73
N SER A 275 -9.90 -4.46 -11.61
CA SER A 275 -8.95 -3.46 -12.10
C SER A 275 -8.91 -3.34 -13.64
N LYS A 276 -9.22 -4.42 -14.36
CA LYS A 276 -9.30 -4.38 -15.83
C LYS A 276 -10.54 -3.62 -16.33
N LYS A 277 -11.67 -3.72 -15.62
CA LYS A 277 -12.88 -2.96 -15.95
C LYS A 277 -12.73 -1.46 -15.74
N VAL A 278 -11.97 -1.03 -14.75
CA VAL A 278 -11.79 0.41 -14.42
C VAL A 278 -10.82 1.11 -15.38
N LYS A 279 -9.87 0.40 -16.03
CA LYS A 279 -8.97 1.01 -17.02
C LYS A 279 -9.50 0.98 -18.46
N ASP A 280 -10.36 0.03 -18.81
CA ASP A 280 -11.05 -0.01 -20.09
C ASP A 280 -12.24 0.97 -20.16
N GLU A 281 -12.53 1.69 -19.09
CA GLU A 281 -13.63 2.65 -18.98
C GLU A 281 -13.49 3.91 -19.83
N ASN A 282 -12.36 4.13 -20.47
CA ASN A 282 -12.28 5.15 -21.53
C ASN A 282 -12.96 4.71 -22.85
N ASN A 283 -13.45 3.45 -22.94
CA ASN A 283 -14.14 2.88 -24.10
C ASN A 283 -15.41 2.11 -23.74
N LEU A 284 -15.94 2.23 -22.51
CA LEU A 284 -17.31 1.81 -22.24
C LEU A 284 -18.24 2.85 -22.89
N GLU A 285 -18.56 2.65 -24.16
CA GLU A 285 -19.92 2.95 -24.61
C GLU A 285 -20.82 2.16 -23.68
N VAL A 286 -21.24 2.82 -22.58
CA VAL A 286 -22.31 2.33 -21.72
C VAL A 286 -23.52 2.26 -22.62
N ALA A 287 -23.70 1.12 -23.23
CA ALA A 287 -24.92 0.82 -23.94
C ALA A 287 -26.06 1.01 -22.94
N HIS A 288 -26.80 2.10 -23.17
CA HIS A 288 -28.10 2.40 -22.60
C HIS A 288 -28.16 3.15 -21.27
N THR A 289 -28.26 4.44 -21.45
CA THR A 289 -29.12 5.45 -20.82
C THR A 289 -30.18 4.88 -19.86
N GLY A 290 -30.13 5.35 -18.60
CA GLY A 290 -31.28 5.37 -17.72
C GLY A 290 -31.41 4.25 -16.71
N THR A 291 -30.42 3.42 -16.46
CA THR A 291 -30.48 2.50 -15.32
C THR A 291 -30.14 3.23 -14.01
N THR A 292 -30.74 2.82 -12.90
CA THR A 292 -30.44 3.35 -11.57
C THR A 292 -28.95 3.26 -11.24
N ALA A 293 -28.27 2.20 -11.69
CA ALA A 293 -26.84 2.01 -11.50
C ALA A 293 -26.01 3.04 -12.27
N THR A 294 -26.37 3.33 -13.52
CA THR A 294 -25.68 4.34 -14.36
C THR A 294 -25.88 5.74 -13.80
N PHE A 295 -27.10 6.06 -13.37
CA PHE A 295 -27.40 7.34 -12.71
C PHE A 295 -26.58 7.52 -11.43
N HIS A 296 -26.53 6.48 -10.58
CA HIS A 296 -25.75 6.51 -9.35
C HIS A 296 -24.25 6.69 -9.63
N TYR A 297 -23.72 5.98 -10.63
CA TYR A 297 -22.31 6.10 -11.03
C TYR A 297 -21.94 7.53 -11.43
N TYR A 298 -22.69 8.15 -12.37
CA TYR A 298 -22.40 9.51 -12.81
C TYR A 298 -22.64 10.55 -11.71
N SER A 299 -23.61 10.31 -10.83
CA SER A 299 -23.86 11.17 -9.67
C SER A 299 -22.66 11.19 -8.71
N LEU A 300 -22.06 10.04 -8.43
CA LEU A 300 -20.85 9.95 -7.61
C LEU A 300 -19.63 10.60 -8.29
N GLN A 301 -19.45 10.38 -9.60
CA GLN A 301 -18.35 11.01 -10.35
C GLN A 301 -18.45 12.53 -10.33
N LEU A 302 -19.67 13.06 -10.49
CA LEU A 302 -19.89 14.50 -10.42
C LEU A 302 -19.64 15.06 -9.01
N LEU A 303 -20.08 14.35 -7.98
CA LEU A 303 -19.83 14.73 -6.58
C LEU A 303 -18.33 14.77 -6.27
N ASP A 304 -17.58 13.75 -6.71
CA ASP A 304 -16.13 13.70 -6.53
C ASP A 304 -15.41 14.87 -7.19
N ARG A 305 -15.84 15.24 -8.40
CA ARG A 305 -15.26 16.38 -9.10
C ARG A 305 -15.35 17.67 -8.28
N TYR A 306 -16.43 17.87 -7.54
CA TYR A 306 -16.64 19.06 -6.71
C TYR A 306 -16.03 18.91 -5.31
N LEU A 307 -15.89 17.70 -4.80
CA LEU A 307 -15.21 17.45 -3.51
C LEU A 307 -13.68 17.52 -3.63
N THR A 308 -13.11 17.24 -4.80
CA THR A 308 -11.64 17.21 -5.00
C THR A 308 -10.95 18.55 -4.63
N PRO A 309 -11.43 19.75 -5.02
CA PRO A 309 -10.81 20.99 -4.58
C PRO A 309 -10.87 21.21 -3.07
N VAL A 310 -11.96 20.76 -2.44
CA VAL A 310 -12.12 20.84 -0.97
C VAL A 310 -11.13 19.89 -0.29
N ALA A 311 -11.00 18.67 -0.79
CA ALA A 311 -10.00 17.72 -0.29
C ALA A 311 -8.58 18.28 -0.36
N GLN A 312 -8.20 18.90 -1.49
CA GLN A 312 -6.89 19.55 -1.67
C GLN A 312 -6.68 20.71 -0.67
N LYS A 313 -7.71 21.55 -0.48
CA LYS A 313 -7.65 22.69 0.46
C LYS A 313 -7.30 22.24 1.90
N TYR A 314 -7.81 21.09 2.33
CA TYR A 314 -7.65 20.57 3.69
C TYR A 314 -6.62 19.43 3.79
N ASN A 315 -5.87 19.15 2.71
CA ASN A 315 -4.87 18.07 2.63
C ASN A 315 -5.45 16.67 2.98
N LEU A 316 -6.63 16.39 2.45
CA LEU A 316 -7.36 15.14 2.60
C LEU A 316 -7.35 14.34 1.29
N ASP A 317 -7.49 13.03 1.37
CA ASP A 317 -7.73 12.20 0.20
C ASP A 317 -9.24 12.12 -0.15
N GLN A 318 -9.54 11.45 -1.28
CA GLN A 318 -10.90 11.36 -1.78
C GLN A 318 -11.85 10.57 -0.87
N ASN A 319 -11.35 9.55 -0.17
CA ASN A 319 -12.17 8.79 0.77
C ASN A 319 -12.44 9.62 2.03
N ASP A 320 -11.44 10.33 2.53
CA ASP A 320 -11.57 11.19 3.70
C ASP A 320 -12.65 12.26 3.49
N ILE A 321 -12.58 12.96 2.35
CA ILE A 321 -13.53 14.04 2.07
C ILE A 321 -14.94 13.51 1.84
N ARG A 322 -15.10 12.33 1.20
CA ARG A 322 -16.41 11.66 1.07
C ARG A 322 -17.01 11.27 2.42
N VAL A 323 -16.19 10.71 3.32
CA VAL A 323 -16.60 10.34 4.68
C VAL A 323 -17.04 11.58 5.46
N LEU A 324 -16.24 12.66 5.42
CA LEU A 324 -16.60 13.92 6.07
C LEU A 324 -17.87 14.53 5.51
N TYR A 325 -17.99 14.59 4.18
CA TYR A 325 -19.18 15.08 3.52
C TYR A 325 -20.41 14.27 3.93
N GLY A 326 -20.32 12.93 3.90
CA GLY A 326 -21.41 12.05 4.33
C GLY A 326 -21.83 12.29 5.78
N LEU A 327 -20.89 12.42 6.70
CA LEU A 327 -21.17 12.76 8.10
C LEU A 327 -21.79 14.15 8.26
N SER A 328 -21.37 15.14 7.48
CA SER A 328 -21.94 16.50 7.52
C SER A 328 -23.40 16.52 7.07
N VAL A 329 -23.74 15.75 6.03
CA VAL A 329 -25.10 15.68 5.46
C VAL A 329 -26.04 14.90 6.37
N THR A 330 -25.58 13.84 7.01
CA THR A 330 -26.43 13.06 7.93
C THR A 330 -26.84 13.84 9.17
N GLY A 331 -26.01 14.81 9.61
CA GLY A 331 -26.27 15.65 10.79
C GLY A 331 -26.38 14.89 12.11
N ARG A 332 -26.09 13.59 12.13
CA ARG A 332 -26.19 12.71 13.29
C ARG A 332 -24.92 11.87 13.46
N CYS A 333 -24.82 11.20 14.59
CA CYS A 333 -23.79 10.18 14.79
C CYS A 333 -24.08 8.95 13.93
N CYS A 334 -23.04 8.41 13.29
CA CYS A 334 -23.14 7.26 12.39
C CYS A 334 -22.09 6.20 12.75
N SER A 335 -22.48 4.93 12.60
CA SER A 335 -21.54 3.80 12.60
C SER A 335 -20.75 3.73 11.29
N PRO A 336 -19.58 3.07 11.26
CA PRO A 336 -18.80 2.88 10.02
C PRO A 336 -19.62 2.23 8.90
N LYS A 337 -20.49 1.29 9.23
CA LYS A 337 -21.38 0.61 8.26
C LYS A 337 -22.39 1.57 7.63
N GLU A 338 -23.02 2.45 8.43
CA GLU A 338 -23.93 3.47 7.92
C GLU A 338 -23.20 4.47 7.02
N ILE A 339 -21.98 4.92 7.42
CA ILE A 339 -21.16 5.82 6.62
C ILE A 339 -20.79 5.17 5.29
N SER A 340 -20.36 3.91 5.29
CA SER A 340 -20.07 3.13 4.08
C SER A 340 -21.27 3.06 3.15
N SER A 341 -22.43 2.72 3.68
CA SER A 341 -23.69 2.63 2.91
C SER A 341 -24.10 3.97 2.31
N PHE A 342 -23.87 5.05 3.03
CA PHE A 342 -24.28 6.40 2.60
C PHE A 342 -23.30 7.01 1.58
N THR A 343 -22.01 6.80 1.76
CA THR A 343 -20.95 7.46 0.95
C THR A 343 -20.53 6.64 -0.25
N GLY A 344 -20.86 5.35 -0.30
CA GLY A 344 -20.35 4.40 -1.29
C GLY A 344 -18.87 4.05 -1.10
N VAL A 345 -18.22 4.53 -0.03
CA VAL A 345 -16.86 4.18 0.32
C VAL A 345 -16.84 2.79 0.97
N ALA A 346 -15.96 1.89 0.52
CA ALA A 346 -15.85 0.56 1.09
C ALA A 346 -15.59 0.63 2.61
N ASN A 347 -16.23 -0.25 3.38
CA ASN A 347 -16.22 -0.21 4.85
C ASN A 347 -14.79 -0.18 5.45
N ALA A 348 -13.85 -0.90 4.84
CA ALA A 348 -12.45 -0.87 5.23
C ALA A 348 -11.84 0.54 5.08
N ASN A 349 -12.09 1.21 3.95
CA ASN A 349 -11.60 2.56 3.69
C ASN A 349 -12.28 3.60 4.60
N VAL A 350 -13.57 3.39 4.94
CA VAL A 350 -14.26 4.24 5.92
C VAL A 350 -13.55 4.21 7.27
N LEU A 351 -13.15 3.03 7.74
CA LEU A 351 -12.46 2.90 9.02
C LEU A 351 -11.08 3.56 9.01
N VAL A 352 -10.34 3.44 7.91
CA VAL A 352 -9.05 4.13 7.71
C VAL A 352 -9.25 5.64 7.74
N SER A 353 -10.21 6.15 6.96
CA SER A 353 -10.53 7.58 6.93
C SER A 353 -10.99 8.09 8.29
N LEU A 354 -11.84 7.34 9.01
CA LEU A 354 -12.29 7.74 10.35
C LEU A 354 -11.15 7.83 11.35
N ALA A 355 -10.22 6.87 11.34
CA ALA A 355 -9.04 6.92 12.20
C ALA A 355 -8.23 8.21 11.97
N LYS A 356 -7.96 8.54 10.70
CA LYS A 356 -7.26 9.77 10.30
C LYS A 356 -8.05 11.03 10.68
N LEU A 357 -9.36 11.04 10.42
CA LEU A 357 -10.21 12.21 10.68
C LEU A 357 -10.45 12.47 12.18
N VAL A 358 -10.42 11.43 13.00
CA VAL A 358 -10.43 11.56 14.47
C VAL A 358 -9.11 12.14 14.96
N SER A 359 -7.96 11.63 14.46
CA SER A 359 -6.64 12.14 14.84
C SER A 359 -6.41 13.60 14.44
N THR A 360 -7.04 14.07 13.35
CA THR A 360 -7.00 15.48 12.90
C THR A 360 -8.07 16.36 13.56
N GLY A 361 -8.95 15.79 14.38
CA GLY A 361 -10.04 16.50 15.04
C GLY A 361 -11.24 16.85 14.16
N TYR A 362 -11.27 16.44 12.90
CA TYR A 362 -12.41 16.68 11.98
C TYR A 362 -13.63 15.81 12.28
N VAL A 363 -13.42 14.72 13.00
CA VAL A 363 -14.47 13.80 13.45
C VAL A 363 -14.29 13.54 14.95
N LYS A 364 -15.39 13.50 15.69
CA LYS A 364 -15.42 13.02 17.07
C LYS A 364 -15.94 11.60 17.11
N MET A 365 -15.28 10.76 17.88
CA MET A 365 -15.75 9.42 18.21
C MET A 365 -16.49 9.47 19.54
N GLU A 366 -17.73 8.96 19.56
CA GLU A 366 -18.56 8.82 20.75
C GLU A 366 -18.68 7.32 21.07
N ASN A 367 -18.72 6.96 22.35
CA ASN A 367 -18.82 5.57 22.84
C ASN A 367 -17.69 4.65 22.36
N TYR A 368 -16.42 5.02 22.68
CA TYR A 368 -15.26 4.20 22.35
C TYR A 368 -15.33 2.83 23.02
N ASN A 369 -15.37 1.76 22.21
CA ASN A 369 -15.14 0.38 22.63
C ASN A 369 -13.95 -0.19 21.87
N PRO A 370 -12.78 -0.40 22.50
CA PRO A 370 -11.59 -0.88 21.82
C PRO A 370 -11.72 -2.33 21.28
N PHE A 371 -12.68 -3.10 21.80
CA PHE A 371 -12.89 -4.48 21.38
C PHE A 371 -13.95 -4.63 20.27
N GLU A 372 -14.71 -3.58 19.98
CA GLU A 372 -15.80 -3.58 19.00
C GLU A 372 -15.75 -2.31 18.14
N SER A 373 -14.71 -2.16 17.30
CA SER A 373 -14.54 -0.96 16.47
C SER A 373 -15.72 -0.68 15.53
N LEU A 374 -16.52 -1.70 15.20
CA LEU A 374 -17.72 -1.58 14.38
C LEU A 374 -18.93 -1.02 15.13
N SER A 375 -18.89 -0.99 16.49
CA SER A 375 -19.94 -0.41 17.33
C SER A 375 -19.72 1.05 17.67
N ASN A 376 -18.51 1.59 17.38
CA ASN A 376 -18.21 2.99 17.62
C ASN A 376 -19.07 3.90 16.75
N ILE A 377 -19.44 5.05 17.30
CA ILE A 377 -20.28 6.05 16.66
C ILE A 377 -19.46 7.31 16.42
N TYR A 378 -19.57 7.88 15.23
CA TYR A 378 -18.76 8.99 14.77
C TYR A 378 -19.63 10.19 14.42
N ARG A 379 -19.17 11.42 14.77
CA ARG A 379 -19.84 12.68 14.52
C ARG A 379 -18.93 13.64 13.78
N PHE A 380 -19.49 14.36 12.81
CA PHE A 380 -18.84 15.48 12.14
C PHE A 380 -18.44 16.58 13.12
N ASN A 381 -17.19 17.05 13.03
CA ASN A 381 -16.62 18.08 13.90
C ASN A 381 -15.71 19.07 13.15
N ALA A 382 -16.05 19.39 11.90
CA ALA A 382 -15.30 20.32 11.06
C ALA A 382 -16.17 21.53 10.60
N PRO A 383 -16.60 22.42 11.51
CA PRO A 383 -17.51 23.50 11.19
C PRO A 383 -17.01 24.43 10.07
N ASP A 384 -15.68 24.60 9.97
CA ASP A 384 -15.05 25.44 8.95
C ASP A 384 -15.23 24.90 7.51
N MET A 385 -15.58 23.62 7.34
CA MET A 385 -15.84 23.00 6.05
C MET A 385 -17.31 23.09 5.61
N ILE A 386 -18.22 23.53 6.46
CA ILE A 386 -19.66 23.54 6.17
C ILE A 386 -19.99 24.39 4.96
N ASP A 387 -19.37 25.56 4.84
CA ASP A 387 -19.65 26.46 3.71
C ASP A 387 -19.02 25.95 2.40
N ASP A 388 -17.87 25.27 2.45
CA ASP A 388 -17.32 24.57 1.30
C ASP A 388 -18.27 23.44 0.84
N PHE A 389 -18.83 22.66 1.75
CA PHE A 389 -19.79 21.60 1.41
C PHE A 389 -21.12 22.18 0.86
N LYS A 390 -21.60 23.31 1.36
CA LYS A 390 -22.75 24.00 0.75
C LYS A 390 -22.46 24.48 -0.67
N ALA A 391 -21.23 24.95 -0.94
CA ALA A 391 -20.81 25.32 -2.27
C ALA A 391 -20.77 24.10 -3.21
N VAL A 392 -20.23 22.97 -2.76
CA VAL A 392 -20.26 21.68 -3.49
C VAL A 392 -21.69 21.29 -3.85
N GLU A 393 -22.64 21.34 -2.91
CA GLU A 393 -24.05 21.03 -3.14
C GLU A 393 -24.69 21.94 -4.19
N LYS A 394 -24.39 23.22 -4.11
CA LYS A 394 -24.88 24.21 -5.07
C LYS A 394 -24.37 23.94 -6.48
N ASP A 395 -23.07 23.71 -6.63
CA ASP A 395 -22.44 23.47 -7.92
C ASP A 395 -22.83 22.13 -8.52
N TYR A 396 -22.93 21.10 -7.72
CA TYR A 396 -23.49 19.79 -8.10
C TYR A 396 -24.91 19.98 -8.66
N ARG A 397 -25.79 20.67 -7.92
CA ARG A 397 -27.18 20.91 -8.32
C ARG A 397 -27.25 21.70 -9.64
N ASN A 398 -26.49 22.77 -9.77
CA ASN A 398 -26.46 23.61 -10.97
C ASN A 398 -26.05 22.80 -12.21
N THR A 399 -25.09 21.89 -12.05
CA THR A 399 -24.62 21.03 -13.14
C THR A 399 -25.60 19.92 -13.45
N ALA A 400 -26.14 19.24 -12.44
CA ALA A 400 -27.07 18.14 -12.61
C ALA A 400 -28.42 18.59 -13.24
N LEU A 401 -28.84 19.82 -12.99
CA LEU A 401 -30.10 20.38 -13.50
C LEU A 401 -29.92 21.33 -14.71
N LYS A 402 -28.72 21.38 -15.28
CA LYS A 402 -28.37 22.22 -16.41
C LYS A 402 -29.30 21.93 -17.61
N GLY A 403 -29.94 22.97 -18.14
CA GLY A 403 -30.83 22.90 -19.31
C GLY A 403 -32.28 22.59 -18.97
N MET A 404 -32.65 22.41 -17.71
CA MET A 404 -34.04 22.30 -17.25
C MET A 404 -34.61 23.68 -16.95
N SER A 405 -35.87 23.90 -17.31
CA SER A 405 -36.67 25.08 -16.93
C SER A 405 -37.01 25.04 -15.43
N GLU A 406 -37.40 26.19 -14.87
CA GLU A 406 -37.81 26.27 -13.45
C GLU A 406 -38.96 25.32 -13.10
N ASP A 407 -39.92 25.15 -14.01
CA ASP A 407 -41.07 24.26 -13.78
C ASP A 407 -40.64 22.78 -13.85
N GLU A 408 -39.77 22.38 -14.78
CA GLU A 408 -39.19 21.04 -14.83
C GLU A 408 -38.40 20.74 -13.57
N ILE A 409 -37.62 21.71 -13.06
CA ILE A 409 -36.87 21.56 -11.79
C ILE A 409 -37.84 21.34 -10.62
N LYS A 410 -38.93 22.12 -10.52
CA LYS A 410 -39.95 21.92 -9.47
C LYS A 410 -40.59 20.53 -9.53
N VAL A 411 -40.96 20.09 -10.73
CA VAL A 411 -41.55 18.76 -10.93
C VAL A 411 -40.56 17.68 -10.56
N TYR A 412 -39.29 17.78 -11.01
CA TYR A 412 -38.24 16.85 -10.69
C TYR A 412 -37.98 16.74 -9.19
N LEU A 413 -37.89 17.88 -8.47
CA LEU A 413 -37.67 17.88 -7.03
C LEU A 413 -38.83 17.24 -6.27
N ALA A 414 -40.09 17.50 -6.69
CA ALA A 414 -41.27 16.88 -6.09
C ALA A 414 -41.33 15.36 -6.34
N MET A 415 -40.95 14.90 -7.54
CA MET A 415 -40.87 13.48 -7.86
C MET A 415 -39.76 12.79 -7.07
N ARG A 416 -38.57 13.42 -6.99
CA ARG A 416 -37.43 12.92 -6.21
C ARG A 416 -37.81 12.75 -4.75
N GLU A 417 -38.50 13.69 -4.17
CA GLU A 417 -39.00 13.61 -2.79
C GLU A 417 -39.91 12.40 -2.59
N LYS A 418 -40.86 12.17 -3.49
CA LYS A 418 -41.76 10.99 -3.43
C LYS A 418 -40.95 9.68 -3.52
N VAL A 419 -39.98 9.61 -4.45
CA VAL A 419 -39.12 8.43 -4.58
C VAL A 419 -38.33 8.22 -3.29
N TYR A 420 -37.75 9.28 -2.72
CA TYR A 420 -37.02 9.21 -1.45
C TYR A 420 -37.92 8.66 -0.32
N GLN A 421 -39.12 9.17 -0.16
CA GLN A 421 -40.06 8.68 0.88
C GLN A 421 -40.42 7.20 0.69
N ASN A 422 -40.66 6.77 -0.55
CA ASN A 422 -40.93 5.36 -0.85
C ASN A 422 -39.72 4.47 -0.51
N LEU A 423 -38.50 4.86 -0.89
CA LEU A 423 -37.29 4.10 -0.59
C LEU A 423 -37.02 4.05 0.92
N LYS A 424 -37.21 5.16 1.62
CA LYS A 424 -37.08 5.25 3.07
C LYS A 424 -38.06 4.31 3.78
N GLU A 425 -39.33 4.32 3.37
CA GLU A 425 -40.36 3.44 3.95
C GLU A 425 -39.99 1.95 3.80
N VAL A 426 -39.44 1.56 2.66
CA VAL A 426 -38.95 0.18 2.43
C VAL A 426 -37.74 -0.13 3.28
N ALA A 427 -36.77 0.78 3.33
CA ALA A 427 -35.54 0.58 4.13
C ALA A 427 -35.82 0.47 5.64
N ASP A 428 -36.75 1.30 6.15
CA ASP A 428 -37.17 1.29 7.56
C ASP A 428 -37.93 0.01 7.95
N LYS A 429 -38.56 -0.68 6.99
CA LYS A 429 -39.24 -1.97 7.19
C LYS A 429 -38.30 -3.19 7.22
N GLY A 430 -37.00 -3.01 6.95
CA GLY A 430 -36.02 -4.06 7.10
C GLY A 430 -36.11 -5.19 6.08
N ILE A 431 -36.41 -4.88 4.81
CA ILE A 431 -36.38 -5.83 3.68
C ILE A 431 -34.97 -5.88 3.11
#